data_4bf0f0712698199692c88ead7d172fcd
#
_entry.id   4bf0f0712698199692c88ead7d172fcd
#
_cell.length_a   1.000
_cell.length_b   1.000
_cell.length_c   1.000
_cell.angle_alpha   90.00
_cell.angle_beta   90.00
_cell.angle_gamma   90.00
#
_symmetry.space_group_name_H-M   'P 1'
#
loop_
_entity.id
_entity.type
_entity.pdbx_description
1 polymer ?
#
loop_
_entity_poly.entity_id
_entity_poly.type
_entity_poly.pdbx_seq_one_letter_code
_entity_poly.pdbx_strand_id
1 'polypeptide(L)'
;MEEADGKTSKMKIPIFLGKYVSGNPLVVDLATLPHLLIAGRTGTGKSVCLNAIITSMLMTRRPDEVRMLMIDPKMVELSGYGRLPHLMHPVVTDMRKAEAILAWAVEKMEERYSLLAKAGVRHIVSYNQLGEEELMDRLQPETDEEREGIPLNLPFIVIVADEIADMMMTAGKEVEQHIIRLAQKSRAVGIHLILATQKPTVDVITGLIKSNLPARLAFQVASRTDSRVVLDEMGADKLLGNGDMLFLWPGTSTLLRGQGTFLGDDEIEKV
;
A
#
# COMPACT_ATOMS: atom_id res chain seq x y z
N MET A 1 -12.79 -10.72 -11.12
CA MET A 1 -13.42 -9.45 -10.74
C MET A 1 -14.93 -9.58 -10.66
N GLU A 2 -15.59 -10.12 -11.66
CA GLU A 2 -17.05 -10.30 -11.70
C GLU A 2 -17.64 -11.04 -10.48
N GLU A 3 -16.96 -12.06 -9.97
CA GLU A 3 -17.40 -12.81 -8.77
C GLU A 3 -17.36 -11.99 -7.46
N ALA A 4 -16.69 -10.84 -7.45
CA ALA A 4 -16.48 -10.01 -6.27
C ALA A 4 -17.25 -8.67 -6.29
N ASP A 5 -17.98 -8.36 -7.35
CA ASP A 5 -18.61 -7.06 -7.61
C ASP A 5 -19.51 -6.56 -6.45
N GLY A 6 -20.27 -7.45 -5.82
CA GLY A 6 -21.15 -7.07 -4.71
C GLY A 6 -20.41 -6.64 -3.43
N LYS A 7 -19.16 -7.09 -3.23
CA LYS A 7 -18.32 -6.72 -2.07
C LYS A 7 -17.46 -5.50 -2.32
N THR A 8 -17.06 -5.29 -3.58
CA THR A 8 -16.11 -4.24 -3.95
C THR A 8 -16.72 -2.86 -4.10
N SER A 9 -18.03 -2.77 -4.36
CA SER A 9 -18.74 -1.50 -4.55
C SER A 9 -18.65 -0.54 -3.36
N LYS A 10 -18.48 -1.08 -2.13
CA LYS A 10 -18.33 -0.29 -0.90
C LYS A 10 -16.89 -0.03 -0.49
N MET A 11 -15.93 -0.72 -1.10
CA MET A 11 -14.51 -0.57 -0.80
C MET A 11 -13.97 0.73 -1.38
N LYS A 12 -13.05 1.37 -0.68
CA LYS A 12 -12.39 2.59 -1.14
C LYS A 12 -11.21 2.27 -2.07
N ILE A 13 -10.39 1.30 -1.71
CA ILE A 13 -9.26 0.83 -2.51
C ILE A 13 -9.29 -0.71 -2.55
N PRO A 14 -10.14 -1.31 -3.40
CA PRO A 14 -10.20 -2.76 -3.51
C PRO A 14 -8.92 -3.32 -4.14
N ILE A 15 -8.32 -4.32 -3.50
CA ILE A 15 -7.20 -5.07 -4.02
C ILE A 15 -7.53 -6.55 -4.08
N PHE A 16 -7.32 -7.15 -5.25
CA PHE A 16 -7.62 -8.55 -5.54
C PHE A 16 -6.34 -9.37 -5.33
N LEU A 17 -6.26 -10.07 -4.20
CA LEU A 17 -5.07 -10.83 -3.84
C LEU A 17 -5.07 -12.25 -4.42
N GLY A 18 -6.23 -12.83 -4.64
CA GLY A 18 -6.36 -14.19 -5.12
C GLY A 18 -7.63 -14.88 -4.66
N LYS A 19 -7.50 -16.17 -4.33
CA LYS A 19 -8.61 -16.99 -3.80
C LYS A 19 -8.20 -17.72 -2.53
N TYR A 20 -9.13 -17.88 -1.62
CA TYR A 20 -8.98 -18.78 -0.48
C TYR A 20 -8.94 -20.24 -0.93
N VAL A 21 -8.49 -21.14 -0.05
CA VAL A 21 -8.52 -22.60 -0.30
C VAL A 21 -9.94 -23.09 -0.62
N SER A 22 -10.95 -22.43 -0.08
CA SER A 22 -12.37 -22.72 -0.38
C SER A 22 -12.82 -22.31 -1.79
N GLY A 23 -11.96 -21.64 -2.58
CA GLY A 23 -12.28 -21.11 -3.91
C GLY A 23 -12.91 -19.71 -3.91
N ASN A 24 -13.29 -19.18 -2.76
CA ASN A 24 -13.85 -17.83 -2.66
C ASN A 24 -12.82 -16.75 -2.96
N PRO A 25 -13.18 -15.63 -3.62
CA PRO A 25 -12.27 -14.52 -3.88
C PRO A 25 -11.71 -13.93 -2.59
N LEU A 26 -10.40 -13.68 -2.55
CA LEU A 26 -9.70 -12.94 -1.51
C LEU A 26 -9.50 -11.50 -2.00
N VAL A 27 -10.45 -10.65 -1.65
CA VAL A 27 -10.44 -9.22 -1.96
C VAL A 27 -10.48 -8.44 -0.66
N VAL A 28 -9.63 -7.45 -0.54
CA VAL A 28 -9.53 -6.61 0.66
C VAL A 28 -9.54 -5.14 0.29
N ASP A 29 -10.02 -4.30 1.20
CA ASP A 29 -9.93 -2.85 1.07
C ASP A 29 -8.65 -2.35 1.71
N LEU A 30 -7.71 -1.87 0.91
CA LEU A 30 -6.44 -1.33 1.42
C LEU A 30 -6.67 -0.15 2.38
N ALA A 31 -7.70 0.66 2.16
CA ALA A 31 -8.04 1.76 3.06
C ALA A 31 -8.40 1.29 4.47
N THR A 32 -8.85 0.05 4.62
CA THR A 32 -9.20 -0.58 5.89
C THR A 32 -8.03 -1.29 6.55
N LEU A 33 -7.12 -1.90 5.80
CA LEU A 33 -5.98 -2.66 6.33
C LEU A 33 -5.11 -1.87 7.32
N PRO A 34 -4.68 -0.64 7.22
CA PRO A 34 -4.53 0.29 6.09
C PRO A 34 -3.22 0.16 5.33
N HIS A 35 -2.31 -0.70 5.77
CA HIS A 35 -1.01 -0.95 5.18
C HIS A 35 -0.81 -2.45 5.02
N LEU A 36 0.06 -2.85 4.11
CA LEU A 36 0.34 -4.24 3.84
C LEU A 36 1.84 -4.50 3.74
N LEU A 37 2.34 -5.45 4.53
CA LEU A 37 3.69 -5.98 4.44
C LEU A 37 3.67 -7.30 3.66
N ILE A 38 4.49 -7.39 2.62
CA ILE A 38 4.57 -8.58 1.75
C ILE A 38 5.99 -9.13 1.78
N ALA A 39 6.14 -10.41 2.05
CA ALA A 39 7.43 -11.07 1.99
C ALA A 39 7.36 -12.37 1.18
N GLY A 40 8.47 -12.71 0.55
CA GLY A 40 8.63 -13.93 -0.21
C GLY A 40 9.92 -13.91 -1.01
N ARG A 41 10.56 -15.07 -1.16
CA ARG A 41 11.76 -15.17 -1.98
C ARG A 41 11.43 -15.03 -3.48
N THR A 42 12.44 -14.79 -4.28
CA THR A 42 12.31 -14.68 -5.74
C THR A 42 11.57 -15.86 -6.35
N GLY A 43 10.65 -15.61 -7.26
CA GLY A 43 9.92 -16.63 -8.00
C GLY A 43 8.76 -17.31 -7.23
N THR A 44 8.40 -16.82 -6.05
CA THR A 44 7.33 -17.43 -5.24
C THR A 44 5.96 -16.78 -5.39
N GLY A 45 5.87 -15.64 -6.11
CA GLY A 45 4.63 -14.93 -6.37
C GLY A 45 4.57 -13.49 -5.85
N LYS A 46 5.61 -13.01 -5.16
CA LYS A 46 5.66 -11.65 -4.59
C LYS A 46 5.45 -10.56 -5.65
N SER A 47 6.21 -10.60 -6.74
CA SER A 47 6.12 -9.63 -7.82
C SER A 47 4.78 -9.68 -8.56
N VAL A 48 4.30 -10.89 -8.80
CA VAL A 48 2.96 -11.09 -9.41
C VAL A 48 1.87 -10.52 -8.50
N CYS A 49 1.99 -10.66 -7.20
CA CYS A 49 1.07 -10.08 -6.23
C CYS A 49 1.10 -8.55 -6.27
N LEU A 50 2.28 -7.92 -6.32
CA LEU A 50 2.40 -6.46 -6.46
C LEU A 50 1.72 -5.98 -7.75
N ASN A 51 1.95 -6.66 -8.86
CA ASN A 51 1.28 -6.36 -10.13
C ASN A 51 -0.24 -6.53 -10.02
N ALA A 52 -0.73 -7.57 -9.37
CA ALA A 52 -2.16 -7.77 -9.14
C ALA A 52 -2.78 -6.65 -8.31
N ILE A 53 -2.08 -6.18 -7.28
CA ILE A 53 -2.52 -5.05 -6.44
C ILE A 53 -2.57 -3.75 -7.24
N ILE A 54 -1.52 -3.44 -7.99
CA ILE A 54 -1.46 -2.23 -8.83
C ILE A 54 -2.56 -2.27 -9.89
N THR A 55 -2.68 -3.36 -10.61
CA THR A 55 -3.72 -3.57 -11.63
C THR A 55 -5.13 -3.44 -11.04
N SER A 56 -5.35 -3.95 -9.84
CA SER A 56 -6.63 -3.79 -9.12
C SER A 56 -7.01 -2.32 -8.95
N MET A 57 -6.05 -1.48 -8.57
CA MET A 57 -6.26 -0.04 -8.42
C MET A 57 -6.51 0.64 -9.76
N LEU A 58 -5.72 0.31 -10.79
CA LEU A 58 -5.85 0.89 -12.14
C LEU A 58 -7.21 0.58 -12.77
N MET A 59 -7.72 -0.63 -12.60
CA MET A 59 -8.99 -1.06 -13.16
C MET A 59 -10.21 -0.54 -12.40
N THR A 60 -10.06 -0.13 -11.14
CA THR A 60 -11.21 0.20 -10.28
C THR A 60 -11.24 1.65 -9.83
N ARG A 61 -10.15 2.39 -9.96
CA ARG A 61 -10.04 3.79 -9.45
C ARG A 61 -9.38 4.69 -10.47
N ARG A 62 -9.90 5.89 -10.58
CA ARG A 62 -9.37 6.96 -11.44
C ARG A 62 -8.20 7.67 -10.74
N PRO A 63 -7.37 8.42 -11.51
CA PRO A 63 -6.26 9.20 -10.95
C PRO A 63 -6.66 10.27 -9.92
N ASP A 64 -7.89 10.76 -9.97
CA ASP A 64 -8.44 11.69 -8.98
C ASP A 64 -8.92 11.01 -7.70
N GLU A 65 -9.06 9.69 -7.70
CA GLU A 65 -9.43 8.87 -6.55
C GLU A 65 -8.21 8.26 -5.86
N VAL A 66 -7.24 7.74 -6.65
CA VAL A 66 -6.01 7.10 -6.14
C VAL A 66 -4.79 7.58 -6.91
N ARG A 67 -3.80 8.05 -6.20
CA ARG A 67 -2.48 8.41 -6.71
C ARG A 67 -1.44 7.45 -6.15
N MET A 68 -0.37 7.21 -6.91
CA MET A 68 0.66 6.26 -6.52
C MET A 68 2.07 6.86 -6.58
N LEU A 69 2.91 6.41 -5.63
CA LEU A 69 4.36 6.56 -5.64
C LEU A 69 4.96 5.17 -5.64
N MET A 70 5.88 4.90 -6.56
CA MET A 70 6.50 3.59 -6.73
C MET A 70 8.01 3.67 -6.52
N ILE A 71 8.53 2.73 -5.73
CA ILE A 71 9.96 2.60 -5.39
C ILE A 71 10.41 1.21 -5.84
N ASP A 72 11.35 1.18 -6.79
CA ASP A 72 11.91 -0.05 -7.35
C ASP A 72 13.42 0.11 -7.55
N PRO A 73 14.24 -0.30 -6.57
CA PRO A 73 15.70 -0.12 -6.63
C PRO A 73 16.37 -0.86 -7.77
N LYS A 74 15.79 -1.96 -8.23
CA LYS A 74 16.36 -2.82 -9.27
C LYS A 74 15.89 -2.49 -10.69
N MET A 75 14.90 -1.61 -10.83
CA MET A 75 14.29 -1.22 -12.12
C MET A 75 13.74 -2.42 -12.92
N VAL A 76 13.19 -3.43 -12.24
CA VAL A 76 12.72 -4.66 -12.89
C VAL A 76 11.21 -4.81 -12.77
N GLU A 77 10.68 -4.72 -11.57
CA GLU A 77 9.29 -5.12 -11.28
C GLU A 77 8.26 -4.03 -11.60
N LEU A 78 8.61 -2.77 -11.36
CA LEU A 78 7.67 -1.64 -11.48
C LEU A 78 7.99 -0.69 -12.65
N SER A 79 9.02 -0.98 -13.43
CA SER A 79 9.46 -0.11 -14.53
C SER A 79 8.42 0.07 -15.65
N GLY A 80 7.56 -0.93 -15.87
CA GLY A 80 6.49 -0.89 -16.86
C GLY A 80 5.40 0.15 -16.59
N TYR A 81 5.29 0.63 -15.35
CA TYR A 81 4.25 1.57 -14.93
C TYR A 81 4.60 3.06 -15.08
N GLY A 82 5.75 3.39 -15.66
CA GLY A 82 6.30 4.76 -15.71
C GLY A 82 5.45 5.81 -16.41
N ARG A 83 4.42 5.43 -17.18
CA ARG A 83 3.55 6.33 -17.95
C ARG A 83 2.13 6.46 -17.42
N LEU A 84 1.83 5.89 -16.26
CA LEU A 84 0.48 5.89 -15.72
C LEU A 84 0.06 7.28 -15.21
N PRO A 85 -1.17 7.73 -15.51
CA PRO A 85 -1.69 8.99 -14.99
C PRO A 85 -1.87 9.01 -13.48
N HIS A 86 -1.91 7.84 -12.84
CA HIS A 86 -1.99 7.68 -11.38
C HIS A 86 -0.67 8.02 -10.66
N LEU A 87 0.47 7.98 -11.37
CA LEU A 87 1.77 8.29 -10.76
C LEU A 87 1.90 9.78 -10.44
N MET A 88 2.39 10.06 -9.22
CA MET A 88 2.73 11.41 -8.78
C MET A 88 4.17 11.80 -9.15
N HIS A 89 5.02 10.81 -9.37
CA HIS A 89 6.45 10.95 -9.70
C HIS A 89 6.87 9.74 -10.54
N PRO A 90 7.85 9.84 -11.45
CA PRO A 90 8.45 8.67 -12.09
C PRO A 90 8.91 7.64 -11.05
N VAL A 91 8.91 6.35 -11.43
CA VAL A 91 9.34 5.27 -10.53
C VAL A 91 10.72 5.59 -9.96
N VAL A 92 10.85 5.55 -8.64
CA VAL A 92 12.07 5.92 -7.91
C VAL A 92 12.98 4.72 -7.77
N THR A 93 14.22 4.87 -8.21
CA THR A 93 15.25 3.81 -8.20
C THR A 93 16.39 4.12 -7.25
N ASP A 94 16.58 5.38 -6.90
CA ASP A 94 17.58 5.85 -5.93
C ASP A 94 17.02 5.80 -4.50
N MET A 95 17.74 5.15 -3.59
CA MET A 95 17.27 4.92 -2.22
C MET A 95 17.28 6.18 -1.34
N ARG A 96 18.08 7.19 -1.65
CA ARG A 96 18.01 8.49 -0.97
C ARG A 96 16.77 9.27 -1.39
N LYS A 97 16.40 9.18 -2.66
CA LYS A 97 15.14 9.73 -3.14
C LYS A 97 13.93 8.97 -2.57
N ALA A 98 14.05 7.67 -2.39
CA ALA A 98 13.02 6.86 -1.74
C ALA A 98 12.80 7.29 -0.28
N GLU A 99 13.87 7.53 0.48
CA GLU A 99 13.78 8.09 1.84
C GLU A 99 13.11 9.47 1.82
N ALA A 100 13.50 10.35 0.89
CA ALA A 100 12.90 11.67 0.73
C ALA A 100 11.40 11.60 0.40
N ILE A 101 10.94 10.61 -0.36
CA ILE A 101 9.52 10.35 -0.62
C ILE A 101 8.77 10.01 0.67
N LEU A 102 9.35 9.15 1.52
CA LEU A 102 8.73 8.81 2.79
C LEU A 102 8.67 10.03 3.73
N ALA A 103 9.71 10.84 3.76
CA ALA A 103 9.73 12.11 4.51
C ALA A 103 8.64 13.06 3.99
N TRP A 104 8.53 13.23 2.68
CA TRP A 104 7.47 14.00 2.05
C TRP A 104 6.08 13.48 2.41
N ALA A 105 5.88 12.16 2.43
CA ALA A 105 4.61 11.56 2.79
C ALA A 105 4.21 11.87 4.24
N VAL A 106 5.18 11.92 5.16
CA VAL A 106 4.96 12.35 6.54
C VAL A 106 4.51 13.82 6.60
N GLU A 107 5.16 14.71 5.86
CA GLU A 107 4.77 16.12 5.77
C GLU A 107 3.36 16.25 5.18
N LYS A 108 3.08 15.54 4.10
CA LYS A 108 1.75 15.52 3.47
C LYS A 108 0.67 15.00 4.41
N MET A 109 0.97 14.02 5.21
CA MET A 109 0.08 13.53 6.26
C MET A 109 -0.28 14.64 7.25
N GLU A 110 0.70 15.37 7.75
CA GLU A 110 0.47 16.49 8.71
C GLU A 110 -0.30 17.66 8.06
N GLU A 111 0.00 18.00 6.81
CA GLU A 111 -0.78 18.99 6.04
C GLU A 111 -2.25 18.57 5.92
N ARG A 112 -2.51 17.31 5.58
CA ARG A 112 -3.87 16.78 5.48
C ARG A 112 -4.59 16.80 6.82
N TYR A 113 -3.93 16.46 7.92
CA TYR A 113 -4.50 16.57 9.26
C TYR A 113 -4.90 18.01 9.59
N SER A 114 -4.06 18.99 9.28
CA SER A 114 -4.37 20.41 9.48
C SER A 114 -5.58 20.84 8.65
N LEU A 115 -5.66 20.41 7.40
CA LEU A 115 -6.78 20.71 6.51
C LEU A 115 -8.10 20.07 6.99
N LEU A 116 -8.06 18.80 7.40
CA LEU A 116 -9.23 18.09 7.95
C LEU A 116 -9.73 18.77 9.23
N ALA A 117 -8.81 19.18 10.11
CA ALA A 117 -9.16 19.90 11.34
C ALA A 117 -9.84 21.23 11.06
N LYS A 118 -9.33 22.03 10.12
CA LYS A 118 -9.94 23.29 9.69
C LYS A 118 -11.33 23.07 9.08
N ALA A 119 -11.49 22.02 8.29
CA ALA A 119 -12.76 21.65 7.69
C ALA A 119 -13.75 21.01 8.68
N GLY A 120 -13.32 20.73 9.91
CA GLY A 120 -14.16 20.13 10.94
C GLY A 120 -14.51 18.66 10.68
N VAL A 121 -13.66 17.92 9.96
CA VAL A 121 -13.83 16.49 9.67
C VAL A 121 -12.63 15.69 10.16
N ARG A 122 -12.81 14.38 10.32
CA ARG A 122 -11.78 13.49 10.87
C ARG A 122 -11.17 12.56 9.84
N HIS A 123 -11.72 12.51 8.62
CA HIS A 123 -11.36 11.52 7.61
C HIS A 123 -11.48 12.11 6.21
N ILE A 124 -10.58 11.74 5.28
CA ILE A 124 -10.62 12.27 3.91
C ILE A 124 -11.92 11.92 3.17
N VAL A 125 -12.53 10.78 3.48
CA VAL A 125 -13.83 10.42 2.88
C VAL A 125 -14.88 11.46 3.22
N SER A 126 -14.94 11.90 4.48
CA SER A 126 -15.87 12.95 4.91
C SER A 126 -15.53 14.28 4.26
N TYR A 127 -14.23 14.61 4.14
CA TYR A 127 -13.78 15.83 3.44
C TYR A 127 -14.24 15.81 1.97
N ASN A 128 -14.02 14.73 1.26
CA ASN A 128 -14.37 14.59 -0.15
C ASN A 128 -15.90 14.62 -0.41
N GLN A 129 -16.70 14.39 0.63
CA GLN A 129 -18.16 14.43 0.56
C GLN A 129 -18.76 15.82 0.80
N LEU A 130 -18.01 16.79 1.32
CA LEU A 130 -18.53 18.13 1.65
C LEU A 130 -18.97 18.91 0.41
N GLY A 131 -18.23 18.81 -0.68
CA GLY A 131 -18.43 19.64 -1.86
C GLY A 131 -17.86 21.06 -1.70
N GLU A 132 -17.77 21.79 -2.81
CA GLU A 132 -17.11 23.10 -2.84
C GLU A 132 -17.76 24.14 -1.92
N GLU A 133 -19.08 24.26 -1.97
CA GLU A 133 -19.83 25.26 -1.19
C GLU A 133 -19.59 25.10 0.31
N GLU A 134 -19.76 23.89 0.82
CA GLU A 134 -19.58 23.57 2.23
C GLU A 134 -18.11 23.70 2.66
N LEU A 135 -17.15 23.35 1.79
CA LEU A 135 -15.73 23.54 2.05
C LEU A 135 -15.38 25.03 2.20
N MET A 136 -15.88 25.87 1.30
CA MET A 136 -15.62 27.32 1.35
C MET A 136 -16.25 27.95 2.59
N ASP A 137 -17.46 27.51 2.96
CA ASP A 137 -18.12 27.99 4.19
C ASP A 137 -17.33 27.62 5.45
N ARG A 138 -16.78 26.41 5.51
CA ARG A 138 -16.01 25.95 6.68
C ARG A 138 -14.60 26.50 6.75
N LEU A 139 -13.92 26.64 5.62
CA LEU A 139 -12.52 27.06 5.55
C LEU A 139 -12.37 28.58 5.51
N GLN A 140 -13.40 29.31 5.07
CA GLN A 140 -13.48 30.78 5.04
C GLN A 140 -12.22 31.44 4.46
N PRO A 141 -11.84 31.14 3.19
CA PRO A 141 -10.67 31.77 2.57
C PRO A 141 -10.89 33.30 2.47
N GLU A 142 -9.89 34.07 2.83
CA GLU A 142 -9.94 35.54 2.82
C GLU A 142 -9.62 36.11 1.43
N THR A 143 -8.90 35.37 0.59
CA THR A 143 -8.47 35.77 -0.75
C THR A 143 -8.86 34.78 -1.82
N ASP A 144 -8.92 35.19 -3.08
CA ASP A 144 -9.15 34.28 -4.21
C ASP A 144 -8.01 33.29 -4.37
N GLU A 145 -6.76 33.67 -4.06
CA GLU A 145 -5.60 32.77 -4.08
C GLU A 145 -5.72 31.67 -3.03
N GLU A 146 -6.18 32.00 -1.83
CA GLU A 146 -6.45 30.97 -0.79
C GLU A 146 -7.57 30.04 -1.23
N ARG A 147 -8.62 30.59 -1.83
CA ARG A 147 -9.75 29.80 -2.35
C ARG A 147 -9.31 28.82 -3.43
N GLU A 148 -8.52 29.27 -4.40
CA GLU A 148 -7.99 28.42 -5.47
C GLU A 148 -7.00 27.36 -4.93
N GLY A 149 -6.32 27.65 -3.83
CA GLY A 149 -5.40 26.73 -3.16
C GLY A 149 -6.07 25.60 -2.38
N ILE A 150 -7.39 25.68 -2.14
CA ILE A 150 -8.12 24.64 -1.40
C ILE A 150 -8.42 23.44 -2.31
N PRO A 151 -7.90 22.24 -2.02
CA PRO A 151 -8.24 21.07 -2.80
C PRO A 151 -9.71 20.68 -2.56
N LEU A 152 -10.49 20.57 -3.64
CA LEU A 152 -11.90 20.15 -3.55
C LEU A 152 -12.05 18.65 -3.33
N ASN A 153 -11.01 17.90 -3.64
CA ASN A 153 -10.93 16.45 -3.45
C ASN A 153 -9.51 16.04 -3.06
N LEU A 154 -9.40 15.15 -2.09
CA LEU A 154 -8.13 14.56 -1.66
C LEU A 154 -8.08 13.11 -2.16
N PRO A 155 -7.24 12.77 -3.15
CA PRO A 155 -7.06 11.39 -3.56
C PRO A 155 -6.37 10.59 -2.46
N PHE A 156 -6.65 9.28 -2.40
CA PHE A 156 -5.81 8.35 -1.66
C PHE A 156 -4.42 8.33 -2.28
N ILE A 157 -3.40 8.20 -1.46
CA ILE A 157 -2.01 8.06 -1.90
C ILE A 157 -1.52 6.69 -1.46
N VAL A 158 -1.08 5.89 -2.42
CA VAL A 158 -0.52 4.56 -2.18
C VAL A 158 0.95 4.57 -2.54
N ILE A 159 1.80 4.22 -1.58
CA ILE A 159 3.26 4.10 -1.76
C ILE A 159 3.57 2.61 -1.85
N VAL A 160 4.10 2.20 -2.99
CA VAL A 160 4.48 0.81 -3.27
C VAL A 160 6.00 0.72 -3.32
N ALA A 161 6.59 -0.08 -2.44
CA ALA A 161 8.02 -0.38 -2.44
C ALA A 161 8.24 -1.87 -2.71
N ASP A 162 8.93 -2.19 -3.79
CA ASP A 162 9.21 -3.57 -4.21
C ASP A 162 10.24 -4.27 -3.30
N GLU A 163 11.23 -3.52 -2.81
CA GLU A 163 12.25 -4.05 -1.91
C GLU A 163 12.66 -3.03 -0.84
N ILE A 164 12.11 -3.19 0.38
CA ILE A 164 12.46 -2.29 1.48
C ILE A 164 13.86 -2.57 2.06
N ALA A 165 14.42 -3.75 1.84
CA ALA A 165 15.77 -4.08 2.33
C ALA A 165 16.82 -3.10 1.80
N ASP A 166 16.72 -2.70 0.54
CA ASP A 166 17.67 -1.75 -0.06
C ASP A 166 17.54 -0.35 0.55
N MET A 167 16.33 0.06 0.91
CA MET A 167 16.09 1.31 1.65
C MET A 167 16.65 1.25 3.07
N MET A 168 16.41 0.14 3.76
CA MET A 168 16.90 -0.08 5.13
C MET A 168 18.43 -0.15 5.20
N MET A 169 19.10 -0.66 4.17
CA MET A 169 20.57 -0.70 4.07
C MET A 169 21.17 0.67 3.80
N THR A 170 20.45 1.59 3.18
CA THR A 170 20.95 2.92 2.79
C THR A 170 20.71 3.97 3.88
N ALA A 171 19.50 4.01 4.44
CA ALA A 171 19.05 5.00 5.43
C ALA A 171 18.08 4.35 6.44
N GLY A 172 18.46 3.22 7.01
CA GLY A 172 17.57 2.34 7.77
C GLY A 172 16.85 3.00 8.93
N LYS A 173 17.54 3.84 9.70
CA LYS A 173 16.97 4.51 10.86
C LYS A 173 15.90 5.54 10.45
N GLU A 174 16.19 6.35 9.47
CA GLU A 174 15.30 7.38 8.95
C GLU A 174 14.09 6.74 8.26
N VAL A 175 14.31 5.75 7.41
CA VAL A 175 13.27 4.97 6.72
C VAL A 175 12.34 4.29 7.73
N GLU A 176 12.87 3.63 8.74
CA GLU A 176 12.08 3.00 9.80
C GLU A 176 11.21 4.02 10.52
N GLN A 177 11.76 5.16 10.90
CA GLN A 177 11.01 6.22 11.59
C GLN A 177 9.86 6.76 10.73
N HIS A 178 10.08 6.99 9.44
CA HIS A 178 9.03 7.45 8.54
C HIS A 178 7.94 6.42 8.35
N ILE A 179 8.31 5.14 8.16
CA ILE A 179 7.35 4.04 8.03
C ILE A 179 6.48 3.94 9.28
N ILE A 180 7.09 3.96 10.47
CA ILE A 180 6.36 3.87 11.74
C ILE A 180 5.39 5.05 11.88
N ARG A 181 5.84 6.27 11.62
CA ARG A 181 5.01 7.47 11.74
C ARG A 181 3.81 7.43 10.80
N LEU A 182 4.01 7.05 9.54
CA LEU A 182 2.94 6.83 8.58
C LEU A 182 2.00 5.71 9.03
N ALA A 183 2.55 4.56 9.42
CA ALA A 183 1.75 3.41 9.82
C ALA A 183 0.84 3.72 11.03
N GLN A 184 1.28 4.56 11.96
CA GLN A 184 0.51 4.92 13.14
C GLN A 184 -0.63 5.90 12.86
N LYS A 185 -0.48 6.80 11.89
CA LYS A 185 -1.36 7.97 11.78
C LYS A 185 -1.98 8.19 10.39
N SER A 186 -1.48 7.58 9.32
CA SER A 186 -1.84 8.00 7.97
C SER A 186 -3.19 7.45 7.46
N ARG A 187 -3.82 6.53 8.16
CA ARG A 187 -5.10 5.91 7.75
C ARG A 187 -6.21 6.93 7.48
N ALA A 188 -6.44 7.84 8.43
CA ALA A 188 -7.53 8.80 8.34
C ALA A 188 -7.32 9.83 7.22
N VAL A 189 -6.08 10.12 6.87
CA VAL A 189 -5.71 11.06 5.81
C VAL A 189 -5.46 10.39 4.45
N GLY A 190 -5.71 9.09 4.34
CA GLY A 190 -5.70 8.35 3.09
C GLY A 190 -4.32 8.14 2.47
N ILE A 191 -3.28 7.91 3.28
CA ILE A 191 -1.94 7.53 2.82
C ILE A 191 -1.67 6.10 3.27
N HIS A 192 -1.39 5.21 2.32
CA HIS A 192 -1.27 3.77 2.53
C HIS A 192 0.04 3.24 1.99
N LEU A 193 0.64 2.29 2.74
CA LEU A 193 1.91 1.67 2.40
C LEU A 193 1.70 0.22 1.95
N ILE A 194 2.32 -0.15 0.84
CA ILE A 194 2.52 -1.53 0.42
C ILE A 194 4.02 -1.75 0.37
N LEU A 195 4.55 -2.45 1.36
CA LEU A 195 5.98 -2.67 1.54
C LEU A 195 6.31 -4.13 1.30
N ALA A 196 7.19 -4.41 0.35
CA ALA A 196 7.58 -5.76 0.00
C ALA A 196 9.08 -6.00 0.21
N THR A 197 9.45 -7.24 0.48
CA THR A 197 10.84 -7.67 0.58
C THR A 197 11.03 -9.13 0.20
N GLN A 198 12.16 -9.42 -0.45
CA GLN A 198 12.67 -10.77 -0.67
C GLN A 198 13.58 -11.25 0.48
N LYS A 199 13.95 -10.34 1.38
CA LYS A 199 14.89 -10.57 2.49
C LYS A 199 14.19 -10.36 3.84
N PRO A 200 13.38 -11.32 4.31
CA PRO A 200 12.63 -11.20 5.55
C PRO A 200 13.51 -11.46 6.78
N THR A 201 14.51 -10.62 6.98
CA THR A 201 15.40 -10.66 8.14
C THR A 201 14.96 -9.67 9.22
N VAL A 202 15.40 -9.86 10.45
CA VAL A 202 15.08 -8.96 11.58
C VAL A 202 15.60 -7.54 11.39
N ASP A 203 16.66 -7.35 10.60
CA ASP A 203 17.21 -6.03 10.28
C ASP A 203 16.36 -5.26 9.26
N VAL A 204 15.56 -5.97 8.47
CA VAL A 204 14.67 -5.40 7.45
C VAL A 204 13.25 -5.28 7.99
N ILE A 205 12.71 -6.36 8.54
CA ILE A 205 11.40 -6.39 9.20
C ILE A 205 11.63 -6.34 10.70
N THR A 206 11.89 -5.14 11.19
CA THR A 206 12.17 -4.89 12.61
C THR A 206 10.94 -5.11 13.48
N GLY A 207 11.13 -5.28 14.77
CA GLY A 207 10.02 -5.38 15.71
C GLY A 207 9.12 -4.15 15.71
N LEU A 208 9.69 -2.95 15.51
CA LEU A 208 8.93 -1.70 15.39
C LEU A 208 8.08 -1.65 14.10
N ILE A 209 8.63 -2.07 12.97
CA ILE A 209 7.87 -2.20 11.72
C ILE A 209 6.72 -3.19 11.91
N LYS A 210 6.98 -4.38 12.45
CA LYS A 210 5.96 -5.40 12.66
C LYS A 210 4.83 -4.95 13.57
N SER A 211 5.15 -4.26 14.66
CA SER A 211 4.14 -3.78 15.62
C SER A 211 3.19 -2.75 15.02
N ASN A 212 3.61 -2.06 13.95
CA ASN A 212 2.83 -1.02 13.28
C ASN A 212 2.22 -1.47 11.95
N LEU A 213 2.62 -2.62 11.42
CA LEU A 213 2.11 -3.21 10.16
C LEU A 213 1.49 -4.59 10.44
N PRO A 214 0.28 -4.65 10.99
CA PRO A 214 -0.34 -5.91 11.39
C PRO A 214 -0.87 -6.76 10.24
N ALA A 215 -1.20 -6.16 9.08
CA ALA A 215 -1.58 -6.90 7.88
C ALA A 215 -0.31 -7.40 7.16
N ARG A 216 -0.14 -8.72 7.05
CA ARG A 216 1.05 -9.33 6.47
C ARG A 216 0.70 -10.47 5.55
N LEU A 217 1.37 -10.52 4.42
CA LEU A 217 1.23 -11.53 3.40
C LEU A 217 2.58 -12.20 3.17
N ALA A 218 2.67 -13.50 3.34
CA ALA A 218 3.87 -14.28 3.06
C ALA A 218 3.65 -15.25 1.92
N PHE A 219 4.49 -15.15 0.90
CA PHE A 219 4.76 -16.23 -0.06
C PHE A 219 5.85 -17.13 0.52
N GLN A 220 6.27 -18.18 -0.21
CA GLN A 220 7.28 -19.08 0.27
C GLN A 220 8.56 -18.34 0.68
N VAL A 221 9.05 -18.64 1.87
CA VAL A 221 10.33 -18.16 2.43
C VAL A 221 11.32 -19.30 2.58
N ALA A 222 12.60 -18.97 2.79
CA ALA A 222 13.69 -19.94 2.80
C ALA A 222 13.73 -20.80 4.07
N SER A 223 13.28 -20.28 5.21
CA SER A 223 13.43 -20.95 6.51
C SER A 223 12.25 -20.71 7.45
N ARG A 224 12.17 -21.54 8.50
CA ARG A 224 11.22 -21.33 9.60
C ARG A 224 11.45 -20.01 10.32
N THR A 225 12.70 -19.60 10.45
CA THR A 225 13.08 -18.31 11.06
C THR A 225 12.50 -17.15 10.24
N ASP A 226 12.61 -17.20 8.92
CA ASP A 226 12.05 -16.18 8.04
C ASP A 226 10.52 -16.11 8.15
N SER A 227 9.85 -17.27 8.25
CA SER A 227 8.41 -17.31 8.50
C SER A 227 8.03 -16.61 9.80
N ARG A 228 8.75 -16.86 10.87
CA ARG A 228 8.52 -16.19 12.17
C ARG A 228 8.78 -14.69 12.09
N VAL A 229 9.80 -14.27 11.36
CA VAL A 229 10.07 -12.84 11.18
C VAL A 229 8.89 -12.13 10.51
N VAL A 230 8.27 -12.74 9.51
CA VAL A 230 7.14 -12.12 8.78
C VAL A 230 5.82 -12.26 9.52
N LEU A 231 5.50 -13.46 9.99
CA LEU A 231 4.15 -13.85 10.43
C LEU A 231 4.02 -14.03 11.95
N ASP A 232 5.13 -14.00 12.70
CA ASP A 232 5.23 -14.45 14.09
C ASP A 232 4.89 -15.96 14.27
N GLU A 233 4.70 -16.67 13.16
CA GLU A 233 4.33 -18.07 13.08
C GLU A 233 5.18 -18.82 12.05
N MET A 234 5.26 -20.14 12.19
CA MET A 234 5.86 -21.04 11.20
C MET A 234 4.85 -21.34 10.08
N GLY A 235 5.34 -21.81 8.95
CA GLY A 235 4.50 -22.32 7.86
C GLY A 235 4.79 -21.73 6.50
N ALA A 236 5.28 -20.49 6.39
CA ALA A 236 5.62 -19.89 5.11
C ALA A 236 6.81 -20.60 4.42
N ASP A 237 7.68 -21.27 5.17
CA ASP A 237 8.75 -22.11 4.65
C ASP A 237 8.24 -23.37 3.93
N LYS A 238 7.00 -23.79 4.19
CA LYS A 238 6.37 -24.97 3.61
C LYS A 238 5.38 -24.66 2.48
N LEU A 239 5.22 -23.40 2.12
CA LEU A 239 4.40 -23.02 0.98
C LEU A 239 4.98 -23.58 -0.31
N LEU A 240 4.11 -23.82 -1.30
CA LEU A 240 4.45 -24.53 -2.54
C LEU A 240 5.11 -23.64 -3.60
N GLY A 241 5.16 -22.31 -3.38
CA GLY A 241 5.58 -21.36 -4.41
C GLY A 241 4.44 -21.02 -5.39
N ASN A 242 4.76 -20.33 -6.48
CA ASN A 242 3.80 -19.98 -7.54
C ASN A 242 2.51 -19.31 -7.04
N GLY A 243 2.62 -18.44 -6.06
CA GLY A 243 1.47 -17.70 -5.51
C GLY A 243 0.77 -18.35 -4.33
N ASP A 244 1.23 -19.53 -3.87
CA ASP A 244 0.77 -20.11 -2.61
C ASP A 244 1.19 -19.20 -1.45
N MET A 245 0.22 -18.72 -0.63
CA MET A 245 0.44 -17.65 0.33
C MET A 245 -0.27 -17.91 1.66
N LEU A 246 0.27 -17.28 2.70
CA LEU A 246 -0.37 -17.12 4.01
C LEU A 246 -0.64 -15.64 4.27
N PHE A 247 -1.86 -15.31 4.64
CA PHE A 247 -2.29 -13.96 4.96
C PHE A 247 -2.64 -13.86 6.45
N LEU A 248 -1.99 -12.93 7.15
CA LEU A 248 -2.27 -12.57 8.52
C LEU A 248 -3.18 -11.33 8.54
N TRP A 249 -4.43 -11.56 8.91
CA TRP A 249 -5.42 -10.49 9.00
C TRP A 249 -5.14 -9.59 10.22
N PRO A 250 -5.24 -8.24 10.09
CA PRO A 250 -5.02 -7.34 11.21
C PRO A 250 -5.93 -7.64 12.41
N GLY A 251 -5.36 -7.59 13.60
CA GLY A 251 -6.11 -7.81 14.84
C GLY A 251 -6.45 -9.26 15.16
N THR A 252 -5.91 -10.20 14.37
CA THR A 252 -6.04 -11.64 14.62
C THR A 252 -4.68 -12.33 14.63
N SER A 253 -4.62 -13.54 15.18
CA SER A 253 -3.49 -14.46 15.02
C SER A 253 -3.78 -15.56 13.99
N THR A 254 -4.91 -15.48 13.30
CA THR A 254 -5.34 -16.49 12.33
C THR A 254 -4.65 -16.27 10.99
N LEU A 255 -3.95 -17.29 10.53
CA LEU A 255 -3.37 -17.34 9.19
C LEU A 255 -4.39 -17.93 8.22
N LEU A 256 -4.66 -17.19 7.15
CA LEU A 256 -5.52 -17.63 6.05
C LEU A 256 -4.63 -18.06 4.88
N ARG A 257 -4.82 -19.28 4.39
CA ARG A 257 -4.11 -19.78 3.21
C ARG A 257 -4.90 -19.44 1.95
N GLY A 258 -4.19 -18.97 0.94
CA GLY A 258 -4.76 -18.65 -0.35
C GLY A 258 -3.80 -18.89 -1.50
N GLN A 259 -4.34 -18.77 -2.70
CA GLN A 259 -3.60 -18.80 -3.95
C GLN A 259 -3.66 -17.42 -4.59
N GLY A 260 -2.50 -16.81 -4.82
CA GLY A 260 -2.37 -15.52 -5.47
C GLY A 260 -2.88 -15.53 -6.90
N THR A 261 -3.44 -14.41 -7.34
CA THR A 261 -3.81 -14.18 -8.74
C THR A 261 -2.56 -14.17 -9.61
N PHE A 262 -2.57 -14.91 -10.69
CA PHE A 262 -1.56 -14.82 -11.73
C PHE A 262 -1.99 -13.79 -12.78
N LEU A 263 -1.08 -12.89 -13.12
CA LEU A 263 -1.21 -11.94 -14.23
C LEU A 263 0.02 -12.09 -15.12
N GLY A 264 -0.21 -12.32 -16.40
CA GLY A 264 0.84 -12.31 -17.42
C GLY A 264 1.20 -10.88 -17.82
N ASP A 265 2.41 -10.71 -18.38
CA ASP A 265 2.88 -9.40 -18.86
C ASP A 265 1.94 -8.81 -19.91
N ASP A 266 1.42 -9.63 -20.82
CA ASP A 266 0.44 -9.23 -21.85
C ASP A 266 -0.89 -8.71 -21.27
N GLU A 267 -1.27 -9.18 -20.07
CA GLU A 267 -2.48 -8.71 -19.38
C GLU A 267 -2.22 -7.37 -18.70
N ILE A 268 -1.05 -7.21 -18.12
CA ILE A 268 -0.62 -5.96 -17.46
C ILE A 268 -0.51 -4.83 -18.50
N GLU A 269 0.07 -5.11 -19.68
CA GLU A 269 0.21 -4.14 -20.77
C GLU A 269 -1.13 -3.65 -21.32
N LYS A 270 -2.20 -4.41 -21.17
CA LYS A 270 -3.55 -4.03 -21.65
C LYS A 270 -4.30 -3.12 -20.68
N VAL A 271 -3.83 -3.01 -19.45
CA VAL A 271 -4.43 -2.17 -18.39
C VAL A 271 -3.77 -0.81 -18.36
#